data_9f60dc599cbc5f08aeb36ec5c9c6a463
#
_entry.id   9f60dc599cbc5f08aeb36ec5c9c6a463
#
_cell.length_a   1.000
_cell.length_b   1.000
_cell.length_c   1.000
_cell.angle_alpha   90.00
_cell.angle_beta   90.00
_cell.angle_gamma   90.00
#
_symmetry.space_group_name_H-M   'P 1'
#
loop_
_entity.id
_entity.type
_entity.pdbx_description
1 polymer ?
#
loop_
_entity_poly.entity_id
_entity_poly.type
_entity_poly.pdbx_seq_one_letter_code
_entity_poly.pdbx_strand_id
1 'polypeptide(L)'
;MNVLHSNILGKGKKNFIILHGFLGMGDNWKTHGKNLAEKGYCVHLIDQRNHGRSFWSSDFSYLFMVEDLLVYMNHNQITSAILLGHSMGGKTAMNFALKYPKFVSHLIIADISPKYYGPHHQKILKGLASLDFEVIQSRKDAEDQLSLYVTDFGTRQFLLKNLYRIEDCKFSLRINLDVLKNSGEAIGEAINSDKIFNNPTLFMIGANSGYVDKSFDYKMIVSFFPKAEILEIKEVGHWLHAEKPELFFNHLISWIN
;
A
#
# COMPACT_ATOMS: atom_id res chain seq x y z
N MET A 1 -20.78 9.41 -6.48
CA MET A 1 -19.70 8.41 -6.53
C MET A 1 -18.65 8.87 -5.53
N ASN A 2 -18.24 8.03 -4.59
CA ASN A 2 -17.22 8.39 -3.61
C ASN A 2 -15.84 8.42 -4.28
N VAL A 3 -15.06 9.46 -4.02
CA VAL A 3 -13.68 9.59 -4.52
C VAL A 3 -12.71 9.34 -3.38
N LEU A 4 -11.62 8.60 -3.65
CA LEU A 4 -10.59 8.33 -2.66
C LEU A 4 -9.93 9.64 -2.20
N HIS A 5 -9.63 9.72 -0.91
CA HIS A 5 -8.83 10.80 -0.35
C HIS A 5 -7.37 10.64 -0.78
N SER A 6 -6.69 11.75 -1.04
CA SER A 6 -5.25 11.78 -1.29
C SER A 6 -4.60 13.04 -0.74
N ASN A 7 -3.33 12.92 -0.33
CA ASN A 7 -2.45 14.06 -0.16
C ASN A 7 -1.66 14.26 -1.45
N ILE A 8 -1.81 15.42 -2.09
CA ILE A 8 -1.12 15.75 -3.34
C ILE A 8 0.09 16.63 -3.02
N LEU A 9 1.27 16.22 -3.49
CA LEU A 9 2.54 16.90 -3.27
C LEU A 9 3.20 17.24 -4.61
N GLY A 10 3.75 18.45 -4.71
CA GLY A 10 4.37 18.92 -5.95
C GLY A 10 3.33 19.37 -7.00
N LYS A 11 3.84 19.95 -8.10
CA LYS A 11 3.05 20.50 -9.22
C LYS A 11 3.64 20.09 -10.57
N GLY A 12 4.36 18.98 -10.61
CA GLY A 12 4.98 18.46 -11.83
C GLY A 12 3.95 18.01 -12.86
N LYS A 13 4.37 17.92 -14.12
CA LYS A 13 3.48 17.45 -15.21
C LYS A 13 3.29 15.94 -15.23
N LYS A 14 4.23 15.19 -14.64
CA LYS A 14 4.15 13.71 -14.56
C LYS A 14 3.50 13.32 -13.23
N ASN A 15 2.39 12.59 -13.31
CA ASN A 15 1.71 12.08 -12.12
C ASN A 15 2.40 10.83 -11.60
N PHE A 16 2.54 10.77 -10.28
CA PHE A 16 3.07 9.63 -9.54
C PHE A 16 2.06 9.24 -8.46
N ILE A 17 1.48 8.06 -8.57
CA ILE A 17 0.47 7.57 -7.62
C ILE A 17 1.10 6.53 -6.71
N ILE A 18 0.88 6.62 -5.40
CA ILE A 18 1.35 5.67 -4.40
C ILE A 18 0.17 5.07 -3.65
N LEU A 19 0.09 3.73 -3.65
CA LEU A 19 -0.89 2.92 -2.94
C LEU A 19 -0.22 2.20 -1.77
N HIS A 20 -0.71 2.45 -0.56
CA HIS A 20 -0.17 1.88 0.67
C HIS A 20 -0.56 0.41 0.87
N GLY A 21 0.14 -0.30 1.76
CA GLY A 21 -0.19 -1.66 2.19
C GLY A 21 -1.36 -1.73 3.17
N PHE A 22 -1.78 -2.95 3.49
CA PHE A 22 -2.87 -3.23 4.44
C PHE A 22 -2.64 -2.55 5.78
N LEU A 23 -3.68 -1.97 6.36
CA LEU A 23 -3.68 -1.16 7.60
C LEU A 23 -2.79 0.09 7.54
N GLY A 24 -2.35 0.49 6.35
CA GLY A 24 -1.59 1.72 6.11
C GLY A 24 -2.48 2.88 5.68
N MET A 25 -1.84 3.96 5.25
CA MET A 25 -2.46 5.15 4.66
C MET A 25 -1.43 5.93 3.83
N GLY A 26 -1.88 6.86 3.00
CA GLY A 26 -1.00 7.69 2.17
C GLY A 26 0.09 8.42 2.96
N ASP A 27 -0.21 8.86 4.18
CA ASP A 27 0.76 9.53 5.06
C ASP A 27 1.99 8.66 5.42
N ASN A 28 1.91 7.34 5.29
CA ASN A 28 3.09 6.46 5.46
C ASN A 28 4.18 6.74 4.42
N TRP A 29 3.80 7.29 3.28
CA TRP A 29 4.66 7.57 2.13
C TRP A 29 5.08 9.03 1.99
N LYS A 30 4.76 9.87 3.00
CA LYS A 30 4.93 11.34 2.92
C LYS A 30 6.38 11.77 2.65
N THR A 31 7.37 11.10 3.22
CA THR A 31 8.79 11.39 2.97
C THR A 31 9.16 11.12 1.52
N HIS A 32 8.83 9.92 0.99
CA HIS A 32 9.06 9.58 -0.41
C HIS A 32 8.29 10.51 -1.36
N GLY A 33 7.04 10.84 -0.99
CA GLY A 33 6.23 11.77 -1.75
C GLY A 33 6.85 13.16 -1.87
N LYS A 34 7.43 13.69 -0.79
CA LYS A 34 8.15 14.98 -0.83
C LYS A 34 9.39 14.90 -1.72
N ASN A 35 10.20 13.85 -1.55
CA ASN A 35 11.40 13.67 -2.36
C ASN A 35 11.07 13.52 -3.86
N LEU A 36 10.00 12.83 -4.22
CA LEU A 36 9.51 12.72 -5.60
C LEU A 36 8.99 14.08 -6.12
N ALA A 37 8.29 14.85 -5.29
CA ALA A 37 7.82 16.17 -5.65
C ALA A 37 8.99 17.13 -5.95
N GLU A 38 10.08 17.06 -5.18
CA GLU A 38 11.34 17.78 -5.42
C GLU A 38 12.03 17.36 -6.74
N LYS A 39 11.77 16.14 -7.21
CA LYS A 39 12.21 15.65 -8.53
C LYS A 39 11.27 16.05 -9.67
N GLY A 40 10.25 16.86 -9.39
CA GLY A 40 9.36 17.43 -10.41
C GLY A 40 8.14 16.56 -10.74
N TYR A 41 7.74 15.65 -9.87
CA TYR A 41 6.49 14.89 -10.00
C TYR A 41 5.31 15.59 -9.30
N CYS A 42 4.10 15.34 -9.79
CA CYS A 42 2.86 15.55 -9.04
C CYS A 42 2.51 14.23 -8.35
N VAL A 43 2.68 14.16 -7.03
CA VAL A 43 2.62 12.90 -6.28
C VAL A 43 1.31 12.80 -5.54
N HIS A 44 0.56 11.73 -5.78
CA HIS A 44 -0.72 11.42 -5.17
C HIS A 44 -0.53 10.30 -4.15
N LEU A 45 -0.56 10.63 -2.86
CA LEU A 45 -0.52 9.65 -1.75
C LEU A 45 -1.95 9.27 -1.41
N ILE A 46 -2.43 8.15 -1.95
CA ILE A 46 -3.83 7.75 -1.88
C ILE A 46 -4.09 6.94 -0.61
N ASP A 47 -5.15 7.29 0.11
CA ASP A 47 -5.78 6.42 1.09
C ASP A 47 -6.76 5.50 0.35
N GLN A 48 -6.53 4.18 0.38
CA GLN A 48 -7.45 3.22 -0.25
C GLN A 48 -8.74 3.09 0.57
N ARG A 49 -9.84 2.58 -0.01
CA ARG A 49 -11.10 2.35 0.71
C ARG A 49 -10.87 1.69 2.07
N ASN A 50 -11.68 2.03 3.06
CA ASN A 50 -11.60 1.54 4.44
C ASN A 50 -10.33 1.92 5.21
N HIS A 51 -9.48 2.80 4.64
CA HIS A 51 -8.24 3.26 5.27
C HIS A 51 -8.14 4.80 5.24
N GLY A 52 -7.39 5.34 6.19
CA GLY A 52 -7.05 6.75 6.25
C GLY A 52 -8.28 7.66 6.32
N ARG A 53 -8.37 8.61 5.39
CA ARG A 53 -9.49 9.55 5.27
C ARG A 53 -10.44 9.21 4.13
N SER A 54 -10.21 8.09 3.44
CA SER A 54 -11.11 7.61 2.41
C SER A 54 -12.40 7.04 3.01
N PHE A 55 -13.41 6.91 2.17
CA PHE A 55 -14.72 6.41 2.57
C PHE A 55 -14.65 4.96 3.08
N TRP A 56 -15.58 4.61 3.95
CA TRP A 56 -15.82 3.28 4.44
C TRP A 56 -16.90 2.59 3.61
N SER A 57 -16.72 1.28 3.37
CA SER A 57 -17.65 0.43 2.61
C SER A 57 -17.60 -0.99 3.16
N SER A 58 -18.73 -1.68 3.15
CA SER A 58 -18.80 -3.13 3.39
C SER A 58 -18.13 -3.94 2.28
N ASP A 59 -18.10 -3.39 1.05
CA ASP A 59 -17.47 -4.04 -0.09
C ASP A 59 -15.96 -3.85 -0.04
N PHE A 60 -15.21 -4.96 0.00
CA PHE A 60 -13.76 -4.93 0.08
C PHE A 60 -13.14 -6.08 -0.72
N SER A 61 -12.62 -5.77 -1.89
CA SER A 61 -11.86 -6.67 -2.76
C SER A 61 -10.96 -5.86 -3.70
N TYR A 62 -10.01 -6.53 -4.37
CA TYR A 62 -9.18 -5.87 -5.38
C TYR A 62 -10.00 -5.32 -6.56
N LEU A 63 -11.11 -5.96 -6.91
CA LEU A 63 -12.01 -5.43 -7.94
C LEU A 63 -12.51 -4.02 -7.59
N PHE A 64 -13.01 -3.86 -6.38
CA PHE A 64 -13.50 -2.55 -5.91
C PHE A 64 -12.37 -1.52 -5.75
N MET A 65 -11.19 -1.93 -5.27
CA MET A 65 -10.05 -1.02 -5.14
C MET A 65 -9.53 -0.52 -6.50
N VAL A 66 -9.59 -1.37 -7.51
CA VAL A 66 -9.25 -1.03 -8.90
C VAL A 66 -10.23 -0.01 -9.48
N GLU A 67 -11.54 -0.22 -9.27
CA GLU A 67 -12.55 0.73 -9.73
C GLU A 67 -12.46 2.07 -9.00
N ASP A 68 -12.17 2.08 -7.71
CA ASP A 68 -11.93 3.31 -6.96
C ASP A 68 -10.75 4.10 -7.53
N LEU A 69 -9.66 3.42 -7.90
CA LEU A 69 -8.51 4.07 -8.49
C LEU A 69 -8.85 4.67 -9.86
N LEU A 70 -9.65 3.97 -10.68
CA LEU A 70 -10.13 4.50 -11.95
C LEU A 70 -10.98 5.75 -11.75
N VAL A 71 -11.93 5.71 -10.81
CA VAL A 71 -12.76 6.86 -10.45
C VAL A 71 -11.91 8.03 -9.98
N TYR A 72 -10.90 7.76 -9.12
CA TYR A 72 -9.97 8.77 -8.65
C TYR A 72 -9.18 9.43 -9.79
N MET A 73 -8.60 8.62 -10.69
CA MET A 73 -7.82 9.14 -11.82
C MET A 73 -8.68 9.97 -12.78
N ASN A 74 -9.89 9.50 -13.09
CA ASN A 74 -10.83 10.26 -13.94
C ASN A 74 -11.25 11.57 -13.29
N HIS A 75 -11.57 11.57 -11.99
CA HIS A 75 -11.95 12.77 -11.24
C HIS A 75 -10.84 13.83 -11.26
N ASN A 76 -9.58 13.41 -11.14
CA ASN A 76 -8.42 14.27 -11.16
C ASN A 76 -7.85 14.50 -12.58
N GLN A 77 -8.54 14.06 -13.65
CA GLN A 77 -8.14 14.20 -15.05
C GLN A 77 -6.74 13.59 -15.33
N ILE A 78 -6.38 12.54 -14.61
CA ILE A 78 -5.11 11.82 -14.77
C ILE A 78 -5.29 10.77 -15.88
N THR A 79 -4.71 11.02 -17.03
CA THR A 79 -4.76 10.10 -18.18
C THR A 79 -3.67 9.04 -18.16
N SER A 80 -2.56 9.30 -17.45
CA SER A 80 -1.47 8.35 -17.25
C SER A 80 -0.65 8.74 -16.02
N ALA A 81 -0.14 7.73 -15.29
CA ALA A 81 0.70 7.91 -14.12
C ALA A 81 1.77 6.83 -14.01
N ILE A 82 2.85 7.12 -13.27
CA ILE A 82 3.70 6.10 -12.66
C ILE A 82 2.93 5.60 -11.43
N LEU A 83 2.74 4.29 -11.34
CA LEU A 83 1.95 3.67 -10.27
C LEU A 83 2.84 2.81 -9.38
N LEU A 84 2.99 3.18 -8.12
CA LEU A 84 3.68 2.40 -7.10
C LEU A 84 2.68 1.83 -6.11
N GLY A 85 2.78 0.54 -5.84
CA GLY A 85 1.98 -0.13 -4.82
C GLY A 85 2.82 -0.99 -3.89
N HIS A 86 2.57 -0.90 -2.59
CA HIS A 86 3.20 -1.75 -1.58
C HIS A 86 2.21 -2.79 -1.06
N SER A 87 2.61 -4.07 -1.00
CA SER A 87 1.82 -5.15 -0.42
C SER A 87 0.40 -5.19 -1.02
N MET A 88 -0.67 -5.01 -0.22
CA MET A 88 -2.05 -4.85 -0.70
C MET A 88 -2.17 -3.82 -1.84
N GLY A 89 -1.55 -2.64 -1.67
CA GLY A 89 -1.51 -1.62 -2.72
C GLY A 89 -0.78 -2.09 -3.98
N GLY A 90 0.20 -2.99 -3.84
CA GLY A 90 0.87 -3.65 -4.97
C GLY A 90 -0.06 -4.59 -5.73
N LYS A 91 -0.90 -5.36 -5.03
CA LYS A 91 -1.94 -6.19 -5.66
C LYS A 91 -2.98 -5.32 -6.38
N THR A 92 -3.41 -4.22 -5.75
CA THR A 92 -4.30 -3.24 -6.40
C THR A 92 -3.66 -2.68 -7.67
N ALA A 93 -2.38 -2.27 -7.60
CA ALA A 93 -1.65 -1.69 -8.73
C ALA A 93 -1.46 -2.69 -9.88
N MET A 94 -1.13 -3.96 -9.58
CA MET A 94 -1.02 -5.03 -10.58
C MET A 94 -2.35 -5.28 -11.29
N ASN A 95 -3.45 -5.46 -10.53
CA ASN A 95 -4.79 -5.66 -11.11
C ASN A 95 -5.23 -4.45 -11.95
N PHE A 96 -4.92 -3.22 -11.48
CA PHE A 96 -5.23 -2.00 -12.22
C PHE A 96 -4.46 -1.94 -13.55
N ALA A 97 -3.16 -2.22 -13.53
CA ALA A 97 -2.33 -2.20 -14.73
C ALA A 97 -2.77 -3.24 -15.77
N LEU A 98 -3.17 -4.44 -15.34
CA LEU A 98 -3.71 -5.48 -16.22
C LEU A 98 -5.06 -5.08 -16.82
N LYS A 99 -5.94 -4.42 -16.03
CA LYS A 99 -7.27 -4.05 -16.49
C LYS A 99 -7.29 -2.75 -17.30
N TYR A 100 -6.48 -1.76 -16.89
CA TYR A 100 -6.44 -0.40 -17.46
C TYR A 100 -5.01 0.02 -17.88
N PRO A 101 -4.32 -0.72 -18.77
CA PRO A 101 -2.90 -0.52 -19.05
C PRO A 101 -2.55 0.87 -19.60
N LYS A 102 -3.50 1.55 -20.25
CA LYS A 102 -3.30 2.90 -20.81
C LYS A 102 -3.08 3.98 -19.72
N PHE A 103 -3.56 3.74 -18.51
CA PHE A 103 -3.42 4.66 -17.38
C PHE A 103 -2.08 4.53 -16.64
N VAL A 104 -1.29 3.48 -16.93
CA VAL A 104 -0.05 3.19 -16.19
C VAL A 104 1.13 3.26 -17.14
N SER A 105 1.98 4.28 -17.01
CA SER A 105 3.21 4.41 -17.80
C SER A 105 4.32 3.49 -17.29
N HIS A 106 4.49 3.40 -15.99
CA HIS A 106 5.45 2.53 -15.29
C HIS A 106 4.77 1.94 -14.06
N LEU A 107 5.03 0.68 -13.80
CA LEU A 107 4.49 -0.02 -12.64
C LEU A 107 5.62 -0.37 -11.67
N ILE A 108 5.47 -0.01 -10.40
CA ILE A 108 6.43 -0.34 -9.35
C ILE A 108 5.70 -1.10 -8.25
N ILE A 109 6.18 -2.29 -7.96
CA ILE A 109 5.61 -3.18 -6.94
C ILE A 109 6.63 -3.36 -5.81
N ALA A 110 6.24 -2.95 -4.62
CA ALA A 110 7.06 -3.10 -3.43
C ALA A 110 6.59 -4.30 -2.60
N ASP A 111 7.40 -5.31 -2.58
CA ASP A 111 7.39 -6.52 -1.75
C ASP A 111 6.07 -7.30 -1.71
N ILE A 112 5.55 -7.62 -2.88
CA ILE A 112 4.42 -8.54 -3.07
C ILE A 112 4.53 -9.19 -4.46
N SER A 113 3.98 -10.40 -4.62
CA SER A 113 3.91 -11.13 -5.88
C SER A 113 2.46 -11.38 -6.30
N PRO A 114 2.19 -11.79 -7.55
CA PRO A 114 0.83 -12.11 -8.00
C PRO A 114 0.17 -13.30 -7.30
N LYS A 115 0.92 -14.16 -6.59
CA LYS A 115 0.44 -15.40 -5.97
C LYS A 115 -0.62 -15.17 -4.88
N TYR A 116 -1.28 -16.26 -4.47
CA TYR A 116 -2.13 -16.28 -3.27
C TYR A 116 -1.29 -16.22 -1.99
N TYR A 117 -1.80 -15.51 -1.00
CA TYR A 117 -1.27 -15.44 0.37
C TYR A 117 -2.37 -15.81 1.36
N GLY A 118 -2.17 -16.88 2.12
CA GLY A 118 -3.11 -17.24 3.19
C GLY A 118 -3.25 -16.13 4.23
N PRO A 119 -4.38 -16.06 4.95
CA PRO A 119 -4.59 -15.08 6.00
C PRO A 119 -3.51 -15.16 7.10
N HIS A 120 -2.79 -14.10 7.37
CA HIS A 120 -1.69 -14.06 8.34
C HIS A 120 -1.68 -12.82 9.25
N HIS A 121 -2.71 -11.97 9.14
CA HIS A 121 -2.82 -10.73 9.93
C HIS A 121 -3.65 -10.88 11.21
N GLN A 122 -4.11 -12.09 11.57
CA GLN A 122 -5.07 -12.32 12.65
C GLN A 122 -4.63 -11.77 14.00
N LYS A 123 -3.33 -11.91 14.37
CA LYS A 123 -2.80 -11.37 15.63
C LYS A 123 -2.86 -9.85 15.67
N ILE A 124 -2.51 -9.20 14.56
CA ILE A 124 -2.55 -7.74 14.42
C ILE A 124 -3.98 -7.23 14.51
N LEU A 125 -4.89 -7.86 13.77
CA LEU A 125 -6.32 -7.48 13.76
C LEU A 125 -6.96 -7.70 15.13
N LYS A 126 -6.61 -8.81 15.83
CA LYS A 126 -7.04 -9.05 17.20
C LYS A 126 -6.52 -7.99 18.17
N GLY A 127 -5.25 -7.58 18.02
CA GLY A 127 -4.66 -6.51 18.81
C GLY A 127 -5.34 -5.17 18.60
N LEU A 128 -5.64 -4.82 17.34
CA LEU A 128 -6.37 -3.57 17.05
C LEU A 128 -7.82 -3.61 17.56
N ALA A 129 -8.46 -4.78 17.50
CA ALA A 129 -9.83 -4.95 18.00
C ALA A 129 -9.92 -4.98 19.54
N SER A 130 -8.81 -5.21 20.25
CA SER A 130 -8.76 -5.20 21.72
C SER A 130 -8.49 -3.82 22.31
N LEU A 131 -8.25 -2.79 21.48
CA LEU A 131 -8.06 -1.43 21.97
C LEU A 131 -9.35 -0.90 22.60
N ASP A 132 -9.30 -0.59 23.87
CA ASP A 132 -10.43 -0.02 24.64
C ASP A 132 -10.36 1.51 24.61
N PHE A 133 -11.13 2.11 23.71
CA PHE A 133 -11.17 3.56 23.53
C PHE A 133 -11.91 4.31 24.65
N GLU A 134 -12.58 3.62 25.56
CA GLU A 134 -13.18 4.25 26.75
C GLU A 134 -12.11 4.57 27.81
N VAL A 135 -11.00 3.82 27.82
CA VAL A 135 -9.92 4.01 28.81
C VAL A 135 -8.62 4.59 28.19
N ILE A 136 -8.46 4.54 26.87
CA ILE A 136 -7.28 5.09 26.18
C ILE A 136 -7.35 6.62 26.19
N GLN A 137 -6.43 7.26 26.91
CA GLN A 137 -6.29 8.72 27.00
C GLN A 137 -5.05 9.25 26.26
N SER A 138 -4.14 8.36 25.88
CA SER A 138 -2.90 8.72 25.18
C SER A 138 -2.49 7.67 24.14
N ARG A 139 -1.60 8.08 23.22
CA ARG A 139 -0.97 7.14 22.28
C ARG A 139 -0.19 6.04 23.02
N LYS A 140 0.36 6.35 24.19
CA LYS A 140 1.11 5.41 25.03
C LYS A 140 0.19 4.31 25.54
N ASP A 141 -1.01 4.64 26.04
CA ASP A 141 -1.98 3.66 26.52
C ASP A 141 -2.38 2.69 25.41
N ALA A 142 -2.62 3.22 24.19
CA ALA A 142 -2.91 2.40 23.03
C ALA A 142 -1.72 1.50 22.65
N GLU A 143 -0.48 1.98 22.76
CA GLU A 143 0.72 1.18 22.53
C GLU A 143 0.85 0.06 23.56
N ASP A 144 0.63 0.34 24.82
CA ASP A 144 0.72 -0.65 25.90
C ASP A 144 -0.30 -1.77 25.71
N GLN A 145 -1.56 -1.44 25.38
CA GLN A 145 -2.58 -2.44 25.05
C GLN A 145 -2.19 -3.27 23.81
N LEU A 146 -1.74 -2.61 22.73
CA LEU A 146 -1.36 -3.28 21.49
C LEU A 146 -0.14 -4.18 21.66
N SER A 147 0.77 -3.86 22.58
CA SER A 147 1.99 -4.63 22.86
C SER A 147 1.71 -6.06 23.35
N LEU A 148 0.54 -6.31 23.92
CA LEU A 148 0.10 -7.63 24.36
C LEU A 148 -0.12 -8.60 23.17
N TYR A 149 -0.35 -8.08 21.96
CA TYR A 149 -0.62 -8.87 20.76
C TYR A 149 0.47 -8.74 19.71
N VAL A 150 1.11 -7.58 19.61
CA VAL A 150 2.11 -7.24 18.58
C VAL A 150 3.42 -6.93 19.27
N THR A 151 4.35 -7.88 19.27
CA THR A 151 5.64 -7.76 19.98
C THR A 151 6.64 -6.85 19.25
N ASP A 152 6.56 -6.78 17.92
CA ASP A 152 7.45 -5.93 17.13
C ASP A 152 7.10 -4.44 17.28
N PHE A 153 8.07 -3.65 17.74
CA PHE A 153 7.91 -2.22 17.98
C PHE A 153 7.61 -1.44 16.69
N GLY A 154 8.31 -1.76 15.60
CA GLY A 154 8.11 -1.09 14.31
C GLY A 154 6.68 -1.27 13.78
N THR A 155 6.16 -2.49 13.88
CA THR A 155 4.77 -2.82 13.53
C THR A 155 3.79 -2.05 14.40
N ARG A 156 4.00 -1.98 15.72
CA ARG A 156 3.12 -1.18 16.59
C ARG A 156 3.10 0.30 16.18
N GLN A 157 4.28 0.89 15.93
CA GLN A 157 4.38 2.29 15.52
C GLN A 157 3.69 2.55 14.17
N PHE A 158 3.78 1.61 13.24
CA PHE A 158 3.05 1.65 11.98
C PHE A 158 1.53 1.62 12.20
N LEU A 159 1.03 0.65 12.97
CA LEU A 159 -0.41 0.48 13.25
C LEU A 159 -0.99 1.69 13.98
N LEU A 160 -0.27 2.21 14.97
CA LEU A 160 -0.69 3.37 15.74
C LEU A 160 -0.72 4.69 14.95
N LYS A 161 -0.17 4.75 13.74
CA LYS A 161 -0.42 5.90 12.85
C LYS A 161 -1.91 6.04 12.49
N ASN A 162 -2.67 4.96 12.57
CA ASN A 162 -4.11 4.99 12.39
C ASN A 162 -4.85 5.65 13.56
N LEU A 163 -4.21 5.76 14.74
CA LEU A 163 -4.83 6.37 15.90
C LEU A 163 -4.96 7.89 15.67
N TYR A 164 -6.17 8.41 15.81
CA TYR A 164 -6.43 9.85 15.75
C TYR A 164 -7.34 10.27 16.90
N ARG A 165 -7.22 11.56 17.26
CA ARG A 165 -8.04 12.18 18.30
C ARG A 165 -9.32 12.69 17.66
N ILE A 166 -10.49 12.29 18.22
CA ILE A 166 -11.81 12.80 17.82
C ILE A 166 -12.11 14.09 18.58
N GLU A 167 -11.94 14.03 19.93
CA GLU A 167 -12.15 15.11 20.88
C GLU A 167 -11.06 15.03 21.96
N ASP A 168 -11.06 15.95 22.92
CA ASP A 168 -10.12 15.86 24.04
C ASP A 168 -10.26 14.51 24.75
N CYS A 169 -9.12 13.80 24.83
CA CYS A 169 -8.98 12.47 25.41
C CYS A 169 -9.79 11.33 24.75
N LYS A 170 -10.41 11.57 23.58
CA LYS A 170 -11.09 10.51 22.82
C LYS A 170 -10.34 10.16 21.56
N PHE A 171 -10.05 8.89 21.38
CA PHE A 171 -9.33 8.35 20.23
C PHE A 171 -10.19 7.40 19.40
N SER A 172 -9.81 7.21 18.14
CA SER A 172 -10.36 6.20 17.25
C SER A 172 -9.33 5.79 16.20
N LEU A 173 -9.67 4.82 15.36
CA LEU A 173 -8.83 4.35 14.27
C LEU A 173 -9.31 4.88 12.92
N ARG A 174 -8.37 5.31 12.06
CA ARG A 174 -8.64 5.69 10.67
C ARG A 174 -8.73 4.48 9.73
N ILE A 175 -9.26 3.38 10.23
CA ILE A 175 -9.51 2.16 9.44
C ILE A 175 -10.89 1.60 9.80
N ASN A 176 -11.59 1.06 8.82
CA ASN A 176 -12.83 0.32 9.04
C ASN A 176 -12.52 -1.10 9.53
N LEU A 177 -12.15 -1.20 10.82
CA LEU A 177 -11.69 -2.46 11.40
C LEU A 177 -12.74 -3.58 11.29
N ASP A 178 -14.04 -3.26 11.34
CA ASP A 178 -15.12 -4.24 11.25
C ASP A 178 -15.16 -4.98 9.91
N VAL A 179 -14.83 -4.30 8.83
CA VAL A 179 -14.70 -4.90 7.51
C VAL A 179 -13.34 -5.58 7.37
N LEU A 180 -12.25 -4.90 7.77
CA LEU A 180 -10.89 -5.39 7.54
C LEU A 180 -10.56 -6.67 8.32
N LYS A 181 -11.12 -6.87 9.51
CA LYS A 181 -10.91 -8.11 10.29
C LYS A 181 -11.43 -9.37 9.59
N ASN A 182 -12.38 -9.23 8.67
CA ASN A 182 -12.99 -10.32 7.92
C ASN A 182 -12.45 -10.43 6.47
N SER A 183 -11.49 -9.60 6.07
CA SER A 183 -11.02 -9.49 4.69
C SER A 183 -9.75 -10.27 4.37
N GLY A 184 -9.32 -11.19 5.27
CA GLY A 184 -8.06 -11.91 5.12
C GLY A 184 -7.92 -12.67 3.80
N GLU A 185 -8.96 -13.38 3.35
CA GLU A 185 -8.98 -14.07 2.06
C GLU A 185 -8.93 -13.10 0.88
N ALA A 186 -9.73 -12.03 0.93
CA ALA A 186 -9.78 -11.03 -0.13
C ALA A 186 -8.42 -10.31 -0.34
N ILE A 187 -7.69 -10.04 0.76
CA ILE A 187 -6.36 -9.43 0.68
C ILE A 187 -5.32 -10.41 0.14
N GLY A 188 -5.47 -11.70 0.46
CA GLY A 188 -4.56 -12.76 0.04
C GLY A 188 -4.77 -13.22 -1.40
N GLU A 189 -5.86 -12.87 -2.05
CA GLU A 189 -6.28 -13.36 -3.35
C GLU A 189 -5.16 -13.28 -4.41
N ALA A 190 -4.97 -14.37 -5.18
CA ALA A 190 -4.06 -14.37 -6.31
C ALA A 190 -4.59 -13.48 -7.45
N ILE A 191 -3.68 -12.93 -8.26
CA ILE A 191 -4.10 -12.28 -9.50
C ILE A 191 -4.62 -13.34 -10.47
N ASN A 192 -5.86 -13.15 -10.89
CA ASN A 192 -6.51 -13.97 -11.90
C ASN A 192 -6.86 -13.10 -13.11
N SER A 193 -6.05 -13.22 -14.17
CA SER A 193 -6.20 -12.44 -15.40
C SER A 193 -5.64 -13.22 -16.59
N ASP A 194 -6.30 -13.10 -17.72
CA ASP A 194 -5.83 -13.55 -19.02
C ASP A 194 -5.01 -12.48 -19.76
N LYS A 195 -4.87 -11.30 -19.15
CA LYS A 195 -4.18 -10.15 -19.73
C LYS A 195 -2.74 -10.06 -19.27
N ILE A 196 -1.94 -9.41 -20.09
CA ILE A 196 -0.54 -9.08 -19.80
C ILE A 196 -0.34 -7.54 -19.84
N PHE A 197 0.58 -7.05 -19.03
CA PHE A 197 0.97 -5.64 -19.00
C PHE A 197 2.37 -5.47 -19.57
N ASN A 198 2.49 -4.76 -20.71
CA ASN A 198 3.71 -4.66 -21.49
C ASN A 198 4.53 -3.38 -21.25
N ASN A 199 4.12 -2.51 -20.33
CA ASN A 199 4.92 -1.33 -19.98
C ASN A 199 6.01 -1.69 -18.96
N PRO A 200 7.03 -0.82 -18.78
CA PRO A 200 8.10 -1.04 -17.80
C PRO A 200 7.54 -1.35 -16.41
N THR A 201 8.08 -2.39 -15.80
CA THR A 201 7.63 -2.86 -14.48
C THR A 201 8.83 -3.18 -13.61
N LEU A 202 8.85 -2.67 -12.37
CA LEU A 202 9.86 -2.97 -11.37
C LEU A 202 9.22 -3.66 -10.16
N PHE A 203 9.77 -4.81 -9.79
CA PHE A 203 9.50 -5.43 -8.49
C PHE A 203 10.68 -5.17 -7.57
N MET A 204 10.47 -4.43 -6.49
CA MET A 204 11.46 -4.20 -5.43
C MET A 204 11.10 -5.12 -4.26
N ILE A 205 12.01 -6.01 -3.89
CA ILE A 205 11.77 -7.02 -2.86
C ILE A 205 12.78 -6.92 -1.72
N GLY A 206 12.34 -7.20 -0.50
CA GLY A 206 13.21 -7.27 0.66
C GLY A 206 13.87 -8.65 0.77
N ALA A 207 15.20 -8.69 0.89
CA ALA A 207 15.93 -9.97 1.00
C ALA A 207 15.56 -10.77 2.25
N ASN A 208 15.12 -10.11 3.32
CA ASN A 208 14.67 -10.73 4.56
C ASN A 208 13.14 -10.86 4.63
N SER A 209 12.43 -10.54 3.54
CA SER A 209 10.99 -10.67 3.44
C SER A 209 10.61 -12.08 2.95
N GLY A 210 9.62 -12.70 3.56
CA GLY A 210 9.06 -13.96 3.08
C GLY A 210 7.94 -13.79 2.03
N TYR A 211 7.66 -12.56 1.57
CA TYR A 211 6.55 -12.31 0.66
C TYR A 211 6.85 -12.71 -0.78
N VAL A 212 8.05 -12.49 -1.26
CA VAL A 212 8.44 -12.81 -2.64
C VAL A 212 9.63 -13.75 -2.64
N ASP A 213 9.48 -14.90 -3.28
CA ASP A 213 10.56 -15.84 -3.56
C ASP A 213 10.93 -15.75 -5.04
N LYS A 214 12.14 -15.26 -5.33
CA LYS A 214 12.61 -15.09 -6.71
C LYS A 214 12.55 -16.38 -7.53
N SER A 215 12.88 -17.51 -6.91
CA SER A 215 12.95 -18.80 -7.62
C SER A 215 11.57 -19.33 -8.00
N PHE A 216 10.58 -19.15 -7.14
CA PHE A 216 9.21 -19.64 -7.37
C PHE A 216 8.32 -18.60 -8.07
N ASP A 217 8.43 -17.33 -7.66
CA ASP A 217 7.49 -16.30 -8.10
C ASP A 217 7.87 -15.70 -9.46
N TYR A 218 9.14 -15.81 -9.89
CA TYR A 218 9.65 -15.20 -11.14
C TYR A 218 8.80 -15.55 -12.36
N LYS A 219 8.52 -16.85 -12.56
CA LYS A 219 7.75 -17.32 -13.72
C LYS A 219 6.35 -16.73 -13.74
N MET A 220 5.70 -16.60 -12.58
CA MET A 220 4.39 -16.00 -12.47
C MET A 220 4.45 -14.49 -12.71
N ILE A 221 5.44 -13.80 -12.17
CA ILE A 221 5.63 -12.37 -12.40
C ILE A 221 5.77 -12.09 -13.90
N VAL A 222 6.68 -12.75 -14.59
CA VAL A 222 6.92 -12.48 -16.01
C VAL A 222 5.79 -12.94 -16.93
N SER A 223 4.94 -13.87 -16.49
CA SER A 223 3.74 -14.26 -17.25
C SER A 223 2.70 -13.14 -17.34
N PHE A 224 2.58 -12.31 -16.32
CA PHE A 224 1.70 -11.12 -16.31
C PHE A 224 2.43 -9.85 -16.75
N PHE A 225 3.72 -9.73 -16.44
CA PHE A 225 4.56 -8.55 -16.63
C PHE A 225 5.86 -8.93 -17.36
N PRO A 226 5.83 -9.15 -18.70
CA PRO A 226 6.99 -9.64 -19.45
C PRO A 226 8.21 -8.73 -19.41
N LYS A 227 8.02 -7.44 -19.13
CA LYS A 227 9.10 -6.44 -18.97
C LYS A 227 9.46 -6.17 -17.51
N ALA A 228 9.14 -7.13 -16.61
CA ALA A 228 9.46 -6.97 -15.19
C ALA A 228 10.97 -7.13 -14.94
N GLU A 229 11.51 -6.15 -14.24
CA GLU A 229 12.80 -6.23 -13.58
C GLU A 229 12.58 -6.52 -12.10
N ILE A 230 13.42 -7.35 -11.48
CA ILE A 230 13.34 -7.68 -10.05
C ILE A 230 14.61 -7.21 -9.36
N LEU A 231 14.43 -6.25 -8.46
CA LEU A 231 15.49 -5.69 -7.63
C LEU A 231 15.32 -6.14 -6.18
N GLU A 232 16.33 -6.83 -5.66
CA GLU A 232 16.38 -7.25 -4.26
C GLU A 232 17.19 -6.27 -3.42
N ILE A 233 16.59 -5.78 -2.34
CA ILE A 233 17.26 -4.90 -1.38
C ILE A 233 17.72 -5.76 -0.19
N LYS A 234 19.02 -5.80 0.04
CA LYS A 234 19.63 -6.58 1.12
C LYS A 234 19.29 -6.02 2.50
N GLU A 235 19.18 -6.91 3.48
CA GLU A 235 19.00 -6.60 4.91
C GLU A 235 17.74 -5.78 5.22
N VAL A 236 16.67 -5.95 4.43
CA VAL A 236 15.37 -5.36 4.71
C VAL A 236 14.28 -6.41 4.61
N GLY A 237 13.23 -6.24 5.39
CA GLY A 237 12.02 -7.03 5.38
C GLY A 237 10.92 -6.44 4.50
N HIS A 238 9.68 -6.66 4.93
CA HIS A 238 8.49 -6.27 4.17
C HIS A 238 8.32 -4.74 4.01
N TRP A 239 8.83 -3.95 4.93
CA TRP A 239 8.70 -2.49 4.87
C TRP A 239 9.98 -1.81 4.35
N LEU A 240 10.49 -2.30 3.21
CA LEU A 240 11.73 -1.86 2.58
C LEU A 240 11.83 -0.32 2.43
N HIS A 241 10.70 0.34 2.13
CA HIS A 241 10.61 1.80 2.00
C HIS A 241 10.74 2.55 3.34
N ALA A 242 10.49 1.87 4.47
CA ALA A 242 10.61 2.44 5.81
C ALA A 242 11.91 2.00 6.52
N GLU A 243 12.39 0.79 6.25
CA GLU A 243 13.59 0.23 6.87
C GLU A 243 14.87 0.83 6.27
N LYS A 244 14.94 1.02 4.94
CA LYS A 244 16.07 1.69 4.25
C LYS A 244 15.55 2.73 3.24
N PRO A 245 14.97 3.84 3.73
CA PRO A 245 14.26 4.81 2.90
C PRO A 245 15.11 5.44 1.79
N GLU A 246 16.36 5.78 2.09
CA GLU A 246 17.27 6.37 1.10
C GLU A 246 17.66 5.39 0.01
N LEU A 247 17.98 4.14 0.38
CA LEU A 247 18.34 3.10 -0.57
C LEU A 247 17.19 2.75 -1.48
N PHE A 248 15.98 2.60 -0.90
CA PHE A 248 14.73 2.40 -1.65
C PHE A 248 14.51 3.53 -2.65
N PHE A 249 14.61 4.78 -2.19
CA PHE A 249 14.39 5.96 -3.03
C PHE A 249 15.41 6.07 -4.17
N ASN A 250 16.69 5.82 -3.89
CA ASN A 250 17.74 5.88 -4.90
C ASN A 250 17.53 4.85 -6.01
N HIS A 251 17.17 3.61 -5.66
CA HIS A 251 16.82 2.59 -6.65
C HIS A 251 15.59 2.97 -7.46
N LEU A 252 14.54 3.48 -6.80
CA LEU A 252 13.32 3.94 -7.45
C LEU A 252 13.62 5.02 -8.50
N ILE A 253 14.34 6.08 -8.12
CA ILE A 253 14.66 7.19 -9.03
C ILE A 253 15.60 6.76 -10.15
N SER A 254 16.60 5.94 -9.86
CA SER A 254 17.52 5.43 -10.88
C SER A 254 16.81 4.61 -11.96
N TRP A 255 15.75 3.89 -11.59
CA TRP A 255 15.01 3.06 -12.54
C TRP A 255 13.99 3.86 -13.38
N ILE A 256 13.42 4.95 -12.85
CA ILE A 256 12.41 5.75 -13.54
C ILE A 256 13.04 6.70 -14.58
N ASN A 257 14.31 7.11 -14.40
CA ASN A 257 15.04 8.04 -15.27
C ASN A 257 15.74 7.31 -16.41
#